data_71ad9752ea627ae247f3ed034c5a0e6a
#
_entry.id   71ad9752ea627ae247f3ed034c5a0e6a
#
_cell.length_a   1.000
_cell.length_b   1.000
_cell.length_c   1.000
_cell.angle_alpha   90.00
_cell.angle_beta   90.00
_cell.angle_gamma   90.00
#
_symmetry.space_group_name_H-M   'P 1'
#
loop_
_entity.id
_entity.type
_entity.pdbx_description
1 polymer ?
#
loop_
_entity_poly.entity_id
_entity_poly.type
_entity_poly.pdbx_seq_one_letter_code
_entity_poly.pdbx_strand_id
1 'polypeptide(L)'
;MVPRADIPRSKFNVQSAHKTTFDSGYLVPVYVEEVLPGDTFNFKMTAFARMATPIYPIMDNMIMDSFFFFVPNRLLWSNWQKFQGEREAPDDSIDYIVPQQTSPAGGYAVGSLQDYMGLPTVGQIAPTATVSHCAFWPRAYNLIWNEWFRDQNLQDPVIVDKGDATNTTASTDYKLLRRGKRHDYFTSCLPWPQKGESVTLPLGTTAEIKANGVFQLGTDTDPGVGGFRTNADQDAYLPFANVAAGNIKYTAGLY
;
A
#
# COMPACT_ATOMS: atom_id res chain seq x y z
N MET A 1 3.33 -34.24 -37.57
CA MET A 1 2.15 -34.62 -36.78
C MET A 1 2.54 -34.49 -35.31
N VAL A 2 1.97 -33.58 -34.57
CA VAL A 2 2.27 -33.42 -33.15
C VAL A 2 1.42 -34.47 -32.41
N PRO A 3 2.04 -35.38 -31.64
CA PRO A 3 1.28 -36.37 -30.87
C PRO A 3 0.39 -35.65 -29.86
N ARG A 4 -0.90 -35.89 -29.92
CA ARG A 4 -1.88 -35.36 -28.98
C ARG A 4 -2.16 -36.42 -27.94
N ALA A 5 -1.70 -36.22 -26.73
CA ALA A 5 -2.06 -37.08 -25.62
C ALA A 5 -3.49 -36.74 -25.16
N ASP A 6 -4.35 -37.73 -25.17
CA ASP A 6 -5.70 -37.59 -24.59
C ASP A 6 -5.59 -37.98 -23.10
N ILE A 7 -5.51 -36.97 -22.25
CA ILE A 7 -5.39 -37.15 -20.80
C ILE A 7 -6.80 -37.12 -20.22
N PRO A 8 -7.28 -38.24 -19.63
CA PRO A 8 -8.58 -38.28 -18.99
C PRO A 8 -8.62 -37.29 -17.79
N ARG A 9 -9.70 -36.56 -17.69
CA ARG A 9 -9.92 -35.63 -16.56
C ARG A 9 -10.88 -36.28 -15.56
N SER A 10 -10.51 -36.19 -14.28
CA SER A 10 -11.37 -36.62 -13.18
C SER A 10 -12.10 -35.40 -12.60
N LYS A 11 -13.31 -35.63 -12.13
CA LYS A 11 -14.12 -34.60 -11.45
C LYS A 11 -14.21 -34.97 -9.98
N PHE A 12 -13.80 -34.05 -9.12
CA PHE A 12 -13.90 -34.20 -7.68
C PHE A 12 -14.94 -33.20 -7.16
N ASN A 13 -15.73 -33.64 -6.20
CA ASN A 13 -16.67 -32.78 -5.50
C ASN A 13 -16.16 -32.61 -4.07
N VAL A 14 -15.61 -31.43 -3.78
CA VAL A 14 -15.08 -31.09 -2.45
C VAL A 14 -16.14 -30.26 -1.72
N GLN A 15 -16.57 -30.74 -0.57
CA GLN A 15 -17.47 -30.00 0.32
C GLN A 15 -16.71 -29.58 1.56
N SER A 16 -16.70 -28.30 1.81
CA SER A 16 -16.07 -27.69 2.98
C SER A 16 -17.08 -26.83 3.73
N ALA A 17 -16.97 -26.82 5.05
CA ALA A 17 -17.75 -25.93 5.91
C ALA A 17 -16.82 -25.14 6.80
N HIS A 18 -16.97 -23.81 6.79
CA HIS A 18 -16.20 -22.91 7.62
C HIS A 18 -17.13 -22.23 8.62
N LYS A 19 -16.79 -22.31 9.92
CA LYS A 19 -17.52 -21.65 11.00
C LYS A 19 -16.55 -20.76 11.75
N THR A 20 -16.84 -19.48 11.80
CA THR A 20 -15.97 -18.51 12.45
C THR A 20 -16.74 -17.33 13.00
N THR A 21 -16.08 -16.51 13.79
CA THR A 21 -16.54 -15.21 14.26
C THR A 21 -15.50 -14.17 13.92
N PHE A 22 -15.91 -12.98 13.56
CA PHE A 22 -15.00 -11.89 13.24
C PHE A 22 -15.66 -10.54 13.53
N ASP A 23 -14.82 -9.54 13.75
CA ASP A 23 -15.26 -8.17 13.94
C ASP A 23 -15.45 -7.46 12.59
N SER A 24 -16.25 -6.40 12.60
CA SER A 24 -16.52 -5.60 11.41
C SER A 24 -15.26 -4.92 10.87
N GLY A 25 -15.21 -4.78 9.56
CA GLY A 25 -14.14 -4.05 8.86
C GLY A 25 -12.88 -4.87 8.58
N TYR A 26 -12.74 -6.09 9.09
CA TYR A 26 -11.62 -6.96 8.78
C TYR A 26 -11.84 -7.77 7.52
N LEU A 27 -10.74 -8.04 6.81
CA LEU A 27 -10.68 -8.94 5.67
C LEU A 27 -10.29 -10.33 6.16
N VAL A 28 -11.27 -11.20 6.28
CA VAL A 28 -11.10 -12.53 6.86
C VAL A 28 -11.04 -13.57 5.74
N PRO A 29 -9.94 -14.34 5.62
CA PRO A 29 -9.90 -15.47 4.70
C PRO A 29 -10.82 -16.58 5.22
N VAL A 30 -11.69 -17.07 4.35
CA VAL A 30 -12.64 -18.14 4.68
C VAL A 30 -12.34 -19.45 3.94
N TYR A 31 -11.60 -19.36 2.85
CA TYR A 31 -11.21 -20.52 2.06
C TYR A 31 -9.92 -20.24 1.30
N VAL A 32 -8.99 -21.17 1.37
CA VAL A 32 -7.73 -21.12 0.64
C VAL A 32 -7.50 -22.50 0.03
N GLU A 33 -7.20 -22.54 -1.25
CA GLU A 33 -6.95 -23.78 -1.98
C GLU A 33 -5.85 -23.57 -3.00
N GLU A 34 -5.03 -24.57 -3.23
CA GLU A 34 -4.03 -24.56 -4.28
C GLU A 34 -4.64 -25.08 -5.58
N VAL A 35 -4.32 -24.38 -6.67
CA VAL A 35 -4.80 -24.69 -8.01
C VAL A 35 -3.64 -25.17 -8.85
N LEU A 36 -3.73 -26.37 -9.38
CA LEU A 36 -2.73 -26.93 -10.28
C LEU A 36 -2.97 -26.46 -11.73
N PRO A 37 -1.91 -26.43 -12.56
CA PRO A 37 -2.06 -26.10 -13.97
C PRO A 37 -3.05 -27.03 -14.68
N GLY A 38 -4.02 -26.46 -15.37
CA GLY A 38 -5.05 -27.22 -16.09
C GLY A 38 -6.29 -27.55 -15.27
N ASP A 39 -6.34 -27.24 -13.99
CA ASP A 39 -7.54 -27.40 -13.17
C ASP A 39 -8.64 -26.40 -13.53
N THR A 40 -9.86 -26.86 -13.36
CA THR A 40 -11.06 -26.01 -13.51
C THR A 40 -11.91 -26.11 -12.26
N PHE A 41 -12.12 -24.99 -11.60
CA PHE A 41 -12.93 -24.91 -10.38
C PHE A 41 -14.30 -24.33 -10.67
N ASN A 42 -15.34 -25.03 -10.23
CA ASN A 42 -16.69 -24.50 -10.14
C ASN A 42 -17.03 -24.28 -8.67
N PHE A 43 -16.98 -23.06 -8.25
CA PHE A 43 -17.16 -22.69 -6.84
C PHE A 43 -18.60 -22.26 -6.56
N LYS A 44 -19.22 -22.87 -5.55
CA LYS A 44 -20.54 -22.49 -5.05
C LYS A 44 -20.46 -22.26 -3.55
N MET A 45 -20.70 -21.05 -3.11
CA MET A 45 -20.71 -20.67 -1.68
C MET A 45 -22.14 -20.38 -1.23
N THR A 46 -22.51 -20.92 -0.06
CA THR A 46 -23.70 -20.51 0.67
C THR A 46 -23.25 -19.97 2.00
N ALA A 47 -23.50 -18.69 2.26
CA ALA A 47 -23.09 -18.01 3.49
C ALA A 47 -24.31 -17.71 4.35
N PHE A 48 -24.19 -17.97 5.64
CA PHE A 48 -25.11 -17.52 6.65
C PHE A 48 -24.35 -16.72 7.70
N ALA A 49 -24.71 -15.47 7.87
CA ALA A 49 -24.10 -14.57 8.85
C ALA A 49 -25.15 -14.08 9.85
N ARG A 50 -24.78 -14.04 11.11
CA ARG A 50 -25.58 -13.48 12.18
C ARG A 50 -24.74 -12.52 13.00
N MET A 51 -25.26 -11.32 13.20
CA MET A 51 -24.64 -10.34 14.08
C MET A 51 -24.88 -10.71 15.54
N ALA A 52 -23.87 -10.56 16.38
CA ALA A 52 -24.05 -10.59 17.83
C ALA A 52 -24.97 -9.44 18.25
N THR A 53 -25.77 -9.66 19.30
CA THR A 53 -26.70 -8.63 19.80
C THR A 53 -25.90 -7.42 20.28
N PRO A 54 -26.03 -6.24 19.64
CA PRO A 54 -25.33 -5.04 20.06
C PRO A 54 -25.93 -4.45 21.33
N ILE A 55 -25.13 -3.74 22.11
CA ILE A 55 -25.61 -3.03 23.32
C ILE A 55 -26.55 -1.89 22.91
N TYR A 56 -26.26 -1.22 21.82
CA TYR A 56 -27.11 -0.18 21.23
C TYR A 56 -27.63 -0.65 19.87
N PRO A 57 -28.90 -0.37 19.54
CA PRO A 57 -29.46 -0.75 18.25
C PRO A 57 -28.71 -0.08 17.09
N ILE A 58 -28.42 -0.86 16.07
CA ILE A 58 -27.84 -0.34 14.81
C ILE A 58 -28.99 0.13 13.94
N MET A 59 -28.93 1.39 13.53
CA MET A 59 -29.97 2.06 12.73
C MET A 59 -29.66 2.06 11.23
N ASP A 60 -28.64 1.30 10.80
CA ASP A 60 -28.21 1.24 9.42
C ASP A 60 -28.04 -0.20 8.94
N ASN A 61 -27.99 -0.38 7.63
CA ASN A 61 -27.79 -1.67 7.01
C ASN A 61 -26.37 -2.16 7.17
N MET A 62 -26.22 -3.44 7.51
CA MET A 62 -24.93 -4.11 7.49
C MET A 62 -24.77 -4.89 6.19
N ILE A 63 -23.64 -4.68 5.54
CA ILE A 63 -23.32 -5.31 4.26
C ILE A 63 -22.15 -6.27 4.47
N MET A 64 -22.31 -7.49 3.99
CA MET A 64 -21.25 -8.49 3.92
C MET A 64 -20.88 -8.71 2.46
N ASP A 65 -19.64 -8.39 2.11
CA ASP A 65 -19.08 -8.62 0.78
C ASP A 65 -18.17 -9.85 0.82
N SER A 66 -18.27 -10.70 -0.19
CA SER A 66 -17.34 -11.82 -0.41
C SER A 66 -16.60 -11.60 -1.72
N PHE A 67 -15.29 -11.84 -1.67
CA PHE A 67 -14.39 -11.66 -2.82
C PHE A 67 -13.66 -12.95 -3.09
N PHE A 68 -13.42 -13.22 -4.38
CA PHE A 68 -12.69 -14.39 -4.84
C PHE A 68 -11.49 -13.93 -5.64
N PHE A 69 -10.31 -14.41 -5.27
CA PHE A 69 -9.06 -14.03 -5.92
C PHE A 69 -8.31 -15.27 -6.40
N PHE A 70 -7.71 -15.14 -7.55
CA PHE A 70 -6.72 -16.07 -8.06
C PHE A 70 -5.36 -15.38 -8.05
N VAL A 71 -4.40 -15.94 -7.33
CA VAL A 71 -3.06 -15.36 -7.17
C VAL A 71 -2.02 -16.34 -7.72
N PRO A 72 -1.36 -16.01 -8.85
CA PRO A 72 -0.29 -16.84 -9.39
C PRO A 72 0.93 -16.86 -8.47
N ASN A 73 1.53 -18.04 -8.25
CA ASN A 73 2.68 -18.22 -7.37
C ASN A 73 3.91 -17.43 -7.81
N ARG A 74 4.07 -17.12 -9.10
CA ARG A 74 5.13 -16.26 -9.62
C ARG A 74 5.10 -14.83 -9.07
N LEU A 75 3.95 -14.37 -8.59
CA LEU A 75 3.82 -13.06 -7.94
C LEU A 75 4.21 -13.10 -6.45
N LEU A 76 4.23 -14.27 -5.86
CA LEU A 76 4.52 -14.51 -4.45
C LEU A 76 5.96 -14.94 -4.20
N TRP A 77 6.62 -15.48 -5.23
CA TRP A 77 7.98 -15.98 -5.12
C TRP A 77 8.75 -15.76 -6.42
N SER A 78 9.89 -15.07 -6.31
CA SER A 78 10.69 -14.69 -7.48
C SER A 78 11.27 -15.90 -8.21
N ASN A 79 11.60 -16.96 -7.50
CA ASN A 79 12.22 -18.16 -8.04
C ASN A 79 11.22 -19.27 -8.42
N TRP A 80 9.91 -18.95 -8.45
CA TRP A 80 8.89 -19.92 -8.81
C TRP A 80 9.13 -20.60 -10.15
N GLN A 81 9.50 -19.84 -11.19
CA GLN A 81 9.76 -20.38 -12.52
C GLN A 81 10.99 -21.28 -12.53
N LYS A 82 12.07 -20.86 -11.84
CA LYS A 82 13.29 -21.65 -11.70
C LYS A 82 13.05 -22.94 -10.91
N PHE A 83 12.23 -22.89 -9.87
CA PHE A 83 11.76 -24.07 -9.15
C PHE A 83 10.99 -25.06 -10.05
N GLN A 84 10.22 -24.55 -11.01
CA GLN A 84 9.51 -25.36 -12.00
C GLN A 84 10.40 -25.84 -13.16
N GLY A 85 11.70 -25.56 -13.13
CA GLY A 85 12.69 -26.06 -14.10
C GLY A 85 13.03 -25.10 -15.22
N GLU A 86 12.61 -23.84 -15.16
CA GLU A 86 13.08 -22.81 -16.09
C GLU A 86 14.58 -22.55 -15.86
N ARG A 87 15.35 -22.47 -16.94
CA ARG A 87 16.77 -22.16 -16.94
C ARG A 87 17.08 -21.07 -17.93
N GLU A 88 17.84 -20.07 -17.50
CA GLU A 88 18.40 -19.05 -18.36
C GLU A 88 19.80 -19.44 -18.85
N ALA A 89 20.56 -20.17 -18.02
CA ALA A 89 21.89 -20.66 -18.31
C ALA A 89 22.04 -22.15 -17.98
N PRO A 90 22.98 -22.88 -18.63
CA PRO A 90 23.20 -24.30 -18.35
C PRO A 90 23.57 -24.61 -16.90
N ASP A 91 24.23 -23.67 -16.23
CA ASP A 91 24.74 -23.82 -14.86
C ASP A 91 23.75 -23.33 -13.80
N ASP A 92 22.55 -22.91 -14.19
CA ASP A 92 21.52 -22.48 -13.23
C ASP A 92 21.12 -23.63 -12.32
N SER A 93 21.13 -23.37 -11.00
CA SER A 93 20.62 -24.31 -10.01
C SER A 93 19.10 -24.41 -10.09
N ILE A 94 18.59 -25.62 -9.81
CA ILE A 94 17.17 -25.90 -9.62
C ILE A 94 16.86 -26.31 -8.17
N ASP A 95 17.86 -26.23 -7.29
CA ASP A 95 17.76 -26.63 -5.89
C ASP A 95 17.10 -25.53 -5.05
N TYR A 96 15.86 -25.21 -5.40
CA TYR A 96 15.07 -24.24 -4.64
C TYR A 96 14.12 -24.96 -3.70
N ILE A 97 14.01 -24.45 -2.47
CA ILE A 97 13.06 -24.95 -1.47
C ILE A 97 11.93 -23.92 -1.38
N VAL A 98 10.69 -24.41 -1.37
CA VAL A 98 9.50 -23.57 -1.19
C VAL A 98 9.63 -22.73 0.08
N PRO A 99 9.48 -21.41 -0.01
CA PRO A 99 9.58 -20.53 1.14
C PRO A 99 8.62 -20.90 2.25
N GLN A 100 9.13 -20.95 3.45
CA GLN A 100 8.37 -21.34 4.63
C GLN A 100 8.18 -20.15 5.58
N GLN A 101 7.19 -20.27 6.41
CA GLN A 101 6.90 -19.38 7.50
C GLN A 101 6.82 -20.18 8.79
N THR A 102 7.46 -19.69 9.83
CA THR A 102 7.51 -20.39 11.13
C THR A 102 6.64 -19.65 12.14
N SER A 103 5.80 -20.41 12.86
CA SER A 103 4.98 -19.87 13.93
C SER A 103 5.83 -19.42 15.13
N PRO A 104 5.32 -18.53 15.96
CA PRO A 104 5.83 -18.34 17.31
C PRO A 104 5.81 -19.65 18.11
N ALA A 105 6.63 -19.73 19.15
CA ALA A 105 6.58 -20.85 20.09
C ALA A 105 5.18 -20.94 20.73
N GLY A 106 4.64 -22.15 20.74
CA GLY A 106 3.28 -22.39 21.25
C GLY A 106 2.13 -22.13 20.29
N GLY A 107 2.39 -21.60 19.07
CA GLY A 107 1.37 -21.33 18.07
C GLY A 107 1.03 -19.87 17.84
N TYR A 108 0.05 -19.62 16.99
CA TYR A 108 -0.42 -18.29 16.66
C TYR A 108 -1.45 -17.75 17.65
N ALA A 109 -1.63 -16.45 17.72
CA ALA A 109 -2.67 -15.85 18.54
C ALA A 109 -4.06 -16.14 17.96
N VAL A 110 -5.03 -16.36 18.84
CA VAL A 110 -6.45 -16.50 18.46
C VAL A 110 -6.93 -15.19 17.82
N GLY A 111 -7.66 -15.29 16.70
CA GLY A 111 -8.11 -14.13 15.91
C GLY A 111 -7.03 -13.51 15.02
N SER A 112 -5.86 -14.15 14.89
CA SER A 112 -4.84 -13.75 13.92
C SER A 112 -5.22 -14.19 12.51
N LEU A 113 -4.51 -13.65 11.51
CA LEU A 113 -4.66 -14.07 10.12
C LEU A 113 -4.44 -15.59 9.95
N GLN A 114 -3.44 -16.11 10.63
CA GLN A 114 -3.06 -17.51 10.56
C GLN A 114 -4.11 -18.44 11.22
N ASP A 115 -4.76 -17.97 12.28
CA ASP A 115 -5.89 -18.68 12.89
C ASP A 115 -7.06 -18.81 11.88
N TYR A 116 -7.40 -17.73 11.19
CA TYR A 116 -8.43 -17.77 10.14
C TYR A 116 -8.05 -18.64 8.94
N MET A 117 -6.77 -18.85 8.71
CA MET A 117 -6.26 -19.80 7.69
C MET A 117 -6.21 -21.26 8.20
N GLY A 118 -6.62 -21.50 9.45
CA GLY A 118 -6.67 -22.86 10.02
C GLY A 118 -5.35 -23.36 10.60
N LEU A 119 -4.39 -22.48 10.86
CA LEU A 119 -3.12 -22.83 11.49
C LEU A 119 -3.26 -22.93 13.02
N PRO A 120 -2.42 -23.75 13.67
CA PRO A 120 -2.55 -24.01 15.11
C PRO A 120 -2.38 -22.75 15.96
N THR A 121 -3.28 -22.56 16.91
CA THR A 121 -3.26 -21.48 17.87
C THR A 121 -2.63 -21.91 19.21
N VAL A 122 -2.36 -20.92 20.04
CA VAL A 122 -1.83 -21.13 21.40
C VAL A 122 -2.69 -22.12 22.17
N GLY A 123 -2.03 -23.16 22.72
CA GLY A 123 -2.68 -24.25 23.44
C GLY A 123 -2.98 -25.50 22.60
N GLN A 124 -2.87 -25.42 21.28
CA GLN A 124 -3.02 -26.57 20.38
C GLN A 124 -1.72 -27.33 20.11
N ILE A 125 -0.59 -26.65 20.34
CA ILE A 125 0.74 -27.27 20.25
C ILE A 125 1.51 -27.03 21.56
N ALA A 126 2.59 -27.80 21.78
CA ALA A 126 3.42 -27.63 22.97
C ALA A 126 3.98 -26.20 23.06
N PRO A 127 4.10 -25.62 24.27
CA PRO A 127 4.48 -24.21 24.46
C PRO A 127 5.82 -23.80 23.85
N THR A 128 6.71 -24.78 23.65
CA THR A 128 8.05 -24.54 23.03
C THR A 128 8.11 -24.97 21.57
N ALA A 129 7.07 -25.62 21.04
CA ALA A 129 7.04 -26.09 19.67
C ALA A 129 6.70 -24.95 18.71
N THR A 130 7.24 -25.04 17.52
CA THR A 130 6.93 -24.18 16.39
C THR A 130 6.42 -25.02 15.22
N VAL A 131 5.58 -24.44 14.39
CA VAL A 131 5.09 -25.07 13.16
C VAL A 131 5.61 -24.31 11.97
N SER A 132 6.26 -25.01 11.06
CA SER A 132 6.66 -24.46 9.77
C SER A 132 5.63 -24.82 8.72
N HIS A 133 5.22 -23.85 7.93
CA HIS A 133 4.20 -24.02 6.88
C HIS A 133 4.57 -23.20 5.64
N CYS A 134 3.87 -23.44 4.54
CA CYS A 134 4.07 -22.72 3.29
C CYS A 134 3.79 -21.21 3.47
N ALA A 135 4.66 -20.36 2.94
CA ALA A 135 4.55 -18.90 3.06
C ALA A 135 3.61 -18.28 2.00
N PHE A 136 3.14 -19.02 1.02
CA PHE A 136 2.39 -18.45 -0.11
C PHE A 136 1.04 -17.85 0.31
N TRP A 137 0.32 -18.49 1.20
CA TRP A 137 -0.99 -18.01 1.62
C TRP A 137 -0.94 -16.64 2.32
N PRO A 138 -0.10 -16.43 3.33
CA PRO A 138 0.05 -15.11 3.94
C PRO A 138 0.59 -14.04 2.96
N ARG A 139 1.52 -14.43 2.07
CA ARG A 139 2.02 -13.54 1.02
C ARG A 139 0.91 -13.14 0.05
N ALA A 140 0.06 -14.08 -0.36
CA ALA A 140 -1.09 -13.81 -1.21
C ALA A 140 -2.08 -12.84 -0.55
N TYR A 141 -2.34 -13.02 0.73
CA TYR A 141 -3.22 -12.14 1.49
C TYR A 141 -2.71 -10.68 1.49
N ASN A 142 -1.43 -10.47 1.79
CA ASN A 142 -0.83 -9.13 1.78
C ASN A 142 -0.81 -8.53 0.36
N LEU A 143 -0.54 -9.35 -0.66
CA LEU A 143 -0.58 -8.90 -2.05
C LEU A 143 -1.99 -8.45 -2.46
N ILE A 144 -3.01 -9.24 -2.14
CA ILE A 144 -4.42 -8.91 -2.40
C ILE A 144 -4.79 -7.59 -1.73
N TRP A 145 -4.39 -7.41 -0.47
CA TRP A 145 -4.68 -6.16 0.24
C TRP A 145 -4.01 -4.96 -0.42
N ASN A 146 -2.75 -5.08 -0.80
CA ASN A 146 -2.00 -4.00 -1.45
C ASN A 146 -2.64 -3.56 -2.76
N GLU A 147 -3.14 -4.53 -3.56
CA GLU A 147 -3.64 -4.26 -4.91
C GLU A 147 -5.13 -3.88 -4.92
N TRP A 148 -5.94 -4.42 -3.99
CA TRP A 148 -7.41 -4.26 -4.05
C TRP A 148 -8.01 -3.44 -2.93
N PHE A 149 -7.44 -3.47 -1.73
CA PHE A 149 -8.09 -2.91 -0.55
C PHE A 149 -7.38 -1.70 0.04
N ARG A 150 -6.11 -1.54 -0.26
CA ARG A 150 -5.31 -0.42 0.20
C ARG A 150 -5.70 0.85 -0.54
N ASP A 151 -5.89 1.94 0.18
CA ASP A 151 -5.90 3.27 -0.45
C ASP A 151 -4.44 3.68 -0.74
N GLN A 152 -4.07 3.62 -2.01
CA GLN A 152 -2.69 3.90 -2.46
C GLN A 152 -2.26 5.34 -2.21
N ASN A 153 -3.20 6.25 -1.99
CA ASN A 153 -2.89 7.65 -1.74
C ASN A 153 -2.69 7.96 -0.25
N LEU A 154 -3.26 7.14 0.65
CA LEU A 154 -3.33 7.44 2.08
C LEU A 154 -2.60 6.40 2.95
N GLN A 155 -2.29 5.23 2.41
CA GLN A 155 -1.76 4.10 3.19
C GLN A 155 -0.50 3.55 2.52
N ASP A 156 0.50 3.26 3.33
CA ASP A 156 1.70 2.56 2.88
C ASP A 156 1.40 1.09 2.55
N PRO A 157 2.13 0.49 1.60
CA PRO A 157 1.99 -0.92 1.29
C PRO A 157 2.49 -1.78 2.45
N VAL A 158 1.81 -2.90 2.70
CA VAL A 158 2.34 -3.94 3.57
C VAL A 158 3.39 -4.77 2.85
N ILE A 159 4.28 -5.39 3.61
CA ILE A 159 5.38 -6.19 3.08
C ILE A 159 4.82 -7.44 2.39
N VAL A 160 5.25 -7.67 1.15
CA VAL A 160 5.10 -8.93 0.43
C VAL A 160 6.50 -9.43 0.15
N ASP A 161 7.00 -10.29 1.02
CA ASP A 161 8.31 -10.93 0.81
C ASP A 161 8.21 -11.93 -0.36
N LYS A 162 9.14 -11.81 -1.32
CA LYS A 162 9.22 -12.70 -2.49
C LYS A 162 10.51 -13.54 -2.49
N GLY A 163 11.28 -13.45 -1.41
CA GLY A 163 12.55 -14.16 -1.26
C GLY A 163 12.39 -15.63 -0.88
N ASP A 164 13.51 -16.32 -0.83
CA ASP A 164 13.61 -17.75 -0.49
C ASP A 164 13.70 -17.99 1.01
N ALA A 165 14.02 -16.97 1.77
CA ALA A 165 14.26 -17.10 3.21
C ALA A 165 12.99 -17.50 3.97
N THR A 166 13.19 -18.34 4.99
CA THR A 166 12.12 -18.65 5.93
C THR A 166 11.78 -17.42 6.76
N ASN A 167 10.51 -17.02 6.78
CA ASN A 167 10.05 -15.91 7.58
C ASN A 167 9.76 -16.38 9.00
N THR A 168 10.49 -15.83 9.98
CA THR A 168 10.32 -16.09 11.41
C THR A 168 9.54 -14.99 12.14
N THR A 169 9.26 -13.87 11.45
CA THR A 169 8.49 -12.71 11.96
C THR A 169 7.04 -12.70 11.45
N ALA A 170 6.52 -13.86 11.16
CA ALA A 170 5.20 -14.09 10.57
C ALA A 170 4.06 -13.36 11.29
N SER A 171 4.09 -13.34 12.61
CA SER A 171 3.05 -12.71 13.43
C SER A 171 3.07 -11.18 13.36
N THR A 172 4.18 -10.58 12.95
CA THR A 172 4.33 -9.12 12.80
C THR A 172 4.11 -8.65 11.38
N ASP A 173 4.59 -9.42 10.40
CA ASP A 173 4.57 -9.05 8.99
C ASP A 173 3.21 -9.36 8.33
N TYR A 174 2.55 -10.41 8.81
CA TYR A 174 1.28 -10.88 8.26
C TYR A 174 0.18 -10.80 9.32
N LYS A 175 -0.48 -9.65 9.35
CA LYS A 175 -1.57 -9.35 10.29
C LYS A 175 -2.90 -9.36 9.58
N LEU A 176 -3.97 -9.56 10.36
CA LEU A 176 -5.31 -9.35 9.86
C LEU A 176 -5.51 -7.86 9.55
N LEU A 177 -5.81 -7.54 8.31
CA LEU A 177 -5.92 -6.18 7.79
C LEU A 177 -7.37 -5.75 7.66
N ARG A 178 -7.58 -4.46 7.73
CA ARG A 178 -8.91 -3.87 7.57
C ARG A 178 -9.15 -3.45 6.14
N ARG A 179 -10.39 -3.57 5.71
CA ARG A 179 -10.86 -2.97 4.48
C ARG A 179 -11.03 -1.47 4.69
N GLY A 180 -10.60 -0.67 3.72
CA GLY A 180 -10.95 0.74 3.66
C GLY A 180 -12.47 0.94 3.54
N LYS A 181 -12.98 2.04 4.09
CA LYS A 181 -14.35 2.48 3.88
C LYS A 181 -14.62 2.66 2.37
N ARG A 182 -15.82 2.33 1.91
CA ARG A 182 -16.25 2.69 0.56
C ARG A 182 -16.22 4.21 0.40
N HIS A 183 -15.71 4.68 -0.72
CA HIS A 183 -15.73 6.11 -1.03
C HIS A 183 -17.16 6.61 -1.18
N ASP A 184 -17.44 7.72 -0.53
CA ASP A 184 -18.69 8.46 -0.65
C ASP A 184 -18.42 9.89 -1.15
N TYR A 185 -19.45 10.69 -1.30
CA TYR A 185 -19.33 12.06 -1.79
C TYR A 185 -18.36 12.92 -0.91
N PHE A 186 -18.29 12.66 0.38
CA PHE A 186 -17.48 13.43 1.32
C PHE A 186 -16.05 12.93 1.45
N THR A 187 -15.80 11.65 1.17
CA THR A 187 -14.50 10.99 1.40
C THR A 187 -13.78 10.57 0.12
N SER A 188 -14.33 10.89 -1.06
CA SER A 188 -13.71 10.58 -2.35
C SER A 188 -12.64 11.58 -2.79
N CYS A 189 -12.60 12.76 -2.16
CA CYS A 189 -11.60 13.77 -2.47
C CYS A 189 -10.27 13.48 -1.79
N LEU A 190 -9.18 13.72 -2.50
CA LEU A 190 -7.85 13.69 -1.91
C LEU A 190 -7.67 14.90 -0.98
N PRO A 191 -6.93 14.76 0.15
CA PRO A 191 -6.69 15.86 1.08
C PRO A 191 -5.74 16.94 0.52
N TRP A 192 -5.15 16.69 -0.65
CA TRP A 192 -4.27 17.64 -1.38
C TRP A 192 -4.66 17.67 -2.86
N PRO A 193 -4.46 18.82 -3.54
CA PRO A 193 -4.91 19.02 -4.93
C PRO A 193 -4.10 18.21 -5.95
N GLN A 194 -2.86 17.87 -5.64
CA GLN A 194 -1.96 17.16 -6.55
C GLN A 194 -1.06 16.21 -5.79
N LYS A 195 -0.91 15.00 -6.33
CA LYS A 195 0.04 14.01 -5.82
C LYS A 195 1.42 14.28 -6.40
N GLY A 196 2.45 14.26 -5.54
CA GLY A 196 3.84 14.50 -5.91
C GLY A 196 4.44 15.71 -5.19
N GLU A 197 5.67 16.01 -5.52
CA GLU A 197 6.36 17.17 -4.97
C GLU A 197 5.78 18.48 -5.54
N SER A 198 5.80 19.52 -4.74
CA SER A 198 5.38 20.85 -5.18
C SER A 198 6.32 21.37 -6.26
N VAL A 199 5.75 21.92 -7.32
CA VAL A 199 6.54 22.58 -8.35
C VAL A 199 7.02 23.92 -7.82
N THR A 200 8.32 24.08 -7.69
CA THR A 200 8.93 25.36 -7.32
C THR A 200 9.23 26.16 -8.60
N LEU A 201 8.68 27.35 -8.67
CA LEU A 201 9.05 28.30 -9.72
C LEU A 201 10.29 29.07 -9.24
N PRO A 202 11.43 28.93 -9.91
CA PRO A 202 12.63 29.70 -9.56
C PRO A 202 12.42 31.15 -10.00
N LEU A 203 11.89 31.96 -9.09
CA LEU A 203 11.71 33.41 -9.33
C LEU A 203 13.01 34.20 -9.17
N GLY A 204 14.11 33.49 -8.86
CA GLY A 204 15.40 34.13 -8.57
C GLY A 204 15.43 34.76 -7.16
N THR A 205 16.62 35.13 -6.73
CA THR A 205 16.87 35.81 -5.46
C THR A 205 16.89 37.32 -5.60
N THR A 206 16.88 37.81 -6.83
CA THR A 206 16.95 39.28 -7.13
C THR A 206 15.97 39.62 -8.25
N ALA A 207 15.27 40.67 -8.10
CA ALA A 207 14.49 41.31 -9.16
C ALA A 207 15.23 42.56 -9.66
N GLU A 208 15.46 42.64 -10.94
CA GLU A 208 16.07 43.83 -11.55
C GLU A 208 14.99 44.94 -11.66
N ILE A 209 15.18 46.02 -10.97
CA ILE A 209 14.32 47.19 -11.10
C ILE A 209 14.99 48.15 -12.10
N LYS A 210 14.48 48.18 -13.32
CA LYS A 210 14.91 49.15 -14.34
C LYS A 210 14.09 50.39 -14.22
N ALA A 211 14.74 51.49 -13.83
CA ALA A 211 14.12 52.80 -13.89
C ALA A 211 14.12 53.28 -15.37
N ASN A 212 12.96 53.34 -15.99
CA ASN A 212 12.80 53.84 -17.33
C ASN A 212 12.71 55.37 -17.28
N GLY A 213 13.87 55.99 -17.10
CA GLY A 213 14.07 57.39 -17.37
C GLY A 213 13.74 58.44 -16.31
N VAL A 214 12.83 58.25 -15.40
CA VAL A 214 12.59 59.17 -14.27
C VAL A 214 11.88 58.46 -13.15
N PHE A 215 12.61 57.82 -12.27
CA PHE A 215 12.07 57.45 -10.97
C PHE A 215 12.46 58.55 -9.97
N GLN A 216 11.63 59.57 -9.84
CA GLN A 216 11.74 60.53 -8.73
C GLN A 216 11.00 59.96 -7.52
N LEU A 217 11.72 59.29 -6.61
CA LEU A 217 11.32 59.26 -5.23
C LEU A 217 11.44 60.70 -4.72
N GLY A 218 10.34 61.27 -4.31
CA GLY A 218 10.21 62.70 -3.95
C GLY A 218 11.39 63.21 -3.16
N THR A 219 11.98 64.23 -3.67
CA THR A 219 12.99 65.01 -2.98
C THR A 219 12.31 65.83 -1.94
N ASP A 220 12.45 65.45 -0.69
CA ASP A 220 12.38 66.42 0.37
C ASP A 220 13.66 67.28 0.28
N THR A 221 13.49 68.55 0.24
CA THR A 221 14.57 69.54 0.07
C THR A 221 15.41 69.73 1.33
N ASP A 222 15.40 68.75 2.25
CA ASP A 222 16.20 68.82 3.46
C ASP A 222 17.57 68.17 3.23
N PRO A 223 18.69 68.90 3.33
CA PRO A 223 20.03 68.40 2.99
C PRO A 223 20.58 67.34 3.96
N GLY A 224 19.80 66.80 4.89
CA GLY A 224 20.23 65.84 5.91
C GLY A 224 19.72 64.45 5.75
N VAL A 225 18.81 64.14 4.83
CA VAL A 225 18.27 62.79 4.63
C VAL A 225 18.83 62.22 3.33
N GLY A 226 19.62 61.18 3.45
CA GLY A 226 20.26 60.50 2.30
C GLY A 226 19.24 59.91 1.32
N GLY A 227 18.87 60.71 0.33
CA GLY A 227 18.09 60.20 -0.81
C GLY A 227 18.97 59.41 -1.77
N PHE A 228 18.46 58.34 -2.29
CA PHE A 228 19.10 57.62 -3.38
C PHE A 228 19.19 58.52 -4.61
N ARG A 229 20.41 58.89 -4.99
CA ARG A 229 20.66 59.57 -6.27
C ARG A 229 20.97 58.51 -7.31
N THR A 230 20.14 58.37 -8.31
CA THR A 230 20.52 57.68 -9.56
C THR A 230 21.15 58.71 -10.46
N ASN A 231 22.42 58.52 -10.80
CA ASN A 231 22.99 59.17 -11.99
C ASN A 231 22.34 58.54 -13.23
N ALA A 232 22.05 59.37 -14.22
CA ALA A 232 21.21 59.06 -15.36
C ALA A 232 21.71 57.90 -16.29
N ASP A 233 22.84 57.30 -15.98
CA ASP A 233 23.46 56.26 -16.81
C ASP A 233 23.81 54.97 -16.07
N GLN A 234 23.30 54.70 -14.89
CA GLN A 234 23.61 53.44 -14.19
C GLN A 234 22.36 52.78 -13.63
N ASP A 235 22.19 51.51 -13.98
CA ASP A 235 21.19 50.63 -13.43
C ASP A 235 21.40 50.46 -11.89
N ALA A 236 20.42 50.84 -11.08
CA ALA A 236 20.49 50.66 -9.65
C ALA A 236 19.95 49.27 -9.26
N TYR A 237 20.82 48.44 -8.75
CA TYR A 237 20.44 47.14 -8.18
C TYR A 237 20.18 47.30 -6.68
N LEU A 238 19.00 46.96 -6.21
CA LEU A 238 18.71 46.77 -4.80
C LEU A 238 18.81 45.29 -4.44
N PRO A 239 19.90 44.84 -3.82
CA PRO A 239 20.00 43.47 -3.37
C PRO A 239 19.04 43.25 -2.21
N PHE A 240 18.07 42.35 -2.39
CA PHE A 240 17.12 41.97 -1.34
C PHE A 240 17.78 41.40 -0.09
N ALA A 241 19.03 41.00 -0.16
CA ALA A 241 19.78 40.40 0.96
C ALA A 241 20.03 41.39 2.13
N ASN A 242 19.91 42.68 1.92
CA ASN A 242 20.18 43.70 2.95
C ASN A 242 18.93 44.42 3.50
N VAL A 243 17.76 43.94 3.11
CA VAL A 243 16.52 44.50 3.66
C VAL A 243 16.09 43.62 4.83
N ALA A 244 16.11 44.20 6.05
CA ALA A 244 15.62 43.50 7.23
C ALA A 244 14.17 43.05 7.01
N ALA A 245 13.91 41.75 7.25
CA ALA A 245 12.59 41.17 7.10
C ALA A 245 11.57 41.98 7.94
N GLY A 246 10.73 42.75 7.30
CA GLY A 246 9.67 43.53 7.95
C GLY A 246 9.37 44.89 7.34
N ASN A 247 10.27 45.44 6.53
CA ASN A 247 10.12 46.84 6.09
C ASN A 247 9.60 47.05 4.65
N ILE A 248 9.36 46.00 3.88
CA ILE A 248 8.75 46.14 2.56
C ILE A 248 7.46 45.34 2.53
N LYS A 249 6.34 46.02 2.59
CA LYS A 249 5.02 45.44 2.31
C LYS A 249 4.71 45.67 0.83
N TYR A 250 4.75 44.63 0.04
CA TYR A 250 4.16 44.65 -1.29
C TYR A 250 2.67 44.37 -1.18
N THR A 251 1.85 45.31 -1.55
CA THR A 251 0.47 45.03 -1.90
C THR A 251 0.47 44.64 -3.37
N ALA A 252 0.51 43.36 -3.67
CA ALA A 252 0.22 42.89 -5.01
C ALA A 252 -1.26 43.09 -5.28
N GLY A 253 -1.59 44.13 -6.04
CA GLY A 253 -2.91 44.23 -6.64
C GLY A 253 -3.04 43.13 -7.70
N LEU A 254 -3.87 42.16 -7.45
CA LEU A 254 -4.34 41.21 -8.47
C LEU A 254 -5.32 41.96 -9.37
N TYR A 255 -4.99 42.13 -10.62
CA TYR A 255 -5.91 42.36 -11.73
C TYR A 255 -6.02 41.08 -12.56
#